data_8acebd416f85372493e1e307103c85d4
#
_entry.id   8acebd416f85372493e1e307103c85d4
#
_cell.length_a   1.000
_cell.length_b   1.000
_cell.length_c   1.000
_cell.angle_alpha   90.00
_cell.angle_beta   90.00
_cell.angle_gamma   90.00
#
_symmetry.space_group_name_H-M   'P 1'
#
loop_
_entity.id
_entity.type
_entity.pdbx_description
1 polymer ?
#
loop_
_entity_poly.entity_id
_entity_poly.type
_entity_poly.pdbx_seq_one_letter_code
_entity_poly.pdbx_strand_id
1 'polypeptide(L)'
;KLIHLSDLHFGKDRPDLLRPLLTCVNELDPALVAISGDFTQRARDSQFEDAHNFISMINAPVLGVPGNHDVLLDRPFKRFFLPWRGYKKWINPDLTPQFENDTMIVVGVNSVDRFSWQTGRLSPARIKHACTAMSDAPHGKARVLVVHHPLEHPAGTKKKPIPGAEQALEKLLGCGANLILSGHLHTWHAGNFTVKSNGT
;
A
#
# COMPACT_ATOMS: atom_id res chain seq x y z
N LYS A 1 16.58 0.18 7.89
CA LYS A 1 16.21 0.35 6.46
C LYS A 1 14.78 -0.10 6.25
N LEU A 2 14.04 0.58 5.37
CA LEU A 2 12.72 0.21 4.87
C LEU A 2 12.82 0.09 3.35
N ILE A 3 12.37 -1.03 2.78
CA ILE A 3 12.26 -1.20 1.33
C ILE A 3 10.79 -1.07 0.94
N HIS A 4 10.53 -0.35 -0.15
CA HIS A 4 9.20 -0.22 -0.72
C HIS A 4 9.13 -0.91 -2.09
N LEU A 5 8.19 -1.83 -2.21
CA LEU A 5 7.81 -2.48 -3.46
C LEU A 5 6.35 -2.15 -3.79
N SER A 6 6.01 -2.21 -5.06
CA SER A 6 4.64 -1.97 -5.52
C SER A 6 4.38 -2.65 -6.86
N ASP A 7 3.10 -2.93 -7.14
CA ASP A 7 2.63 -3.30 -8.47
C ASP A 7 3.39 -4.52 -9.05
N LEU A 8 3.53 -5.59 -8.25
CA LEU A 8 4.23 -6.82 -8.64
C LEU A 8 3.50 -7.58 -9.75
N HIS A 9 2.16 -7.50 -9.80
CA HIS A 9 1.29 -8.03 -10.84
C HIS A 9 1.57 -9.48 -11.24
N PHE A 10 1.69 -10.39 -10.27
CA PHE A 10 1.84 -11.81 -10.55
C PHE A 10 0.77 -12.31 -11.53
N GLY A 11 1.21 -13.02 -12.58
CA GLY A 11 0.41 -13.38 -13.74
C GLY A 11 0.57 -12.43 -14.94
N LYS A 12 1.35 -11.35 -14.81
CA LYS A 12 1.88 -10.49 -15.87
C LYS A 12 3.28 -9.97 -15.49
N ASP A 13 3.89 -10.60 -14.55
CA ASP A 13 5.22 -10.31 -14.04
C ASP A 13 6.32 -10.66 -15.05
N ARG A 14 7.52 -10.26 -14.72
CA ARG A 14 8.76 -10.58 -15.42
C ARG A 14 9.57 -11.55 -14.56
N PRO A 15 9.44 -12.87 -14.77
CA PRO A 15 10.11 -13.88 -13.94
C PRO A 15 11.63 -13.72 -13.90
N ASP A 16 12.21 -13.19 -14.98
CA ASP A 16 13.63 -12.89 -15.09
C ASP A 16 14.10 -11.77 -14.14
N LEU A 17 13.20 -10.91 -13.68
CA LEU A 17 13.50 -9.82 -12.74
C LEU A 17 13.20 -10.18 -11.27
N LEU A 18 12.32 -11.15 -11.02
CA LEU A 18 11.91 -11.50 -9.66
C LEU A 18 13.06 -12.02 -8.80
N ARG A 19 13.91 -12.89 -9.37
CA ARG A 19 15.05 -13.44 -8.65
C ARG A 19 16.12 -12.39 -8.33
N PRO A 20 16.57 -11.54 -9.28
CA PRO A 20 17.44 -10.41 -8.97
C PRO A 20 16.87 -9.45 -7.93
N LEU A 21 15.55 -9.13 -8.02
CA LEU A 21 14.87 -8.30 -7.05
C LEU A 21 14.94 -8.91 -5.64
N LEU A 22 14.61 -10.19 -5.50
CA LEU A 22 14.66 -10.91 -4.23
C LEU A 22 16.07 -10.89 -3.64
N THR A 23 17.09 -11.17 -4.47
CA THR A 23 18.50 -11.13 -4.05
C THR A 23 18.85 -9.74 -3.51
N CYS A 24 18.53 -8.69 -4.27
CA CYS A 24 18.79 -7.30 -3.86
C CYS A 24 18.09 -6.94 -2.55
N VAL A 25 16.81 -7.31 -2.40
CA VAL A 25 16.04 -7.07 -1.17
C VAL A 25 16.69 -7.75 0.03
N ASN A 26 17.09 -9.01 -0.10
CA ASN A 26 17.68 -9.77 1.00
C ASN A 26 19.10 -9.31 1.35
N GLU A 27 19.91 -8.92 0.35
CA GLU A 27 21.26 -8.36 0.58
C GLU A 27 21.21 -6.99 1.28
N LEU A 28 20.17 -6.20 1.05
CA LEU A 28 19.99 -4.92 1.73
C LEU A 28 19.63 -5.07 3.21
N ASP A 29 19.23 -6.23 3.66
CA ASP A 29 18.86 -6.55 5.04
C ASP A 29 17.96 -5.47 5.67
N PRO A 30 16.72 -5.32 5.18
CA PRO A 30 15.81 -4.29 5.68
C PRO A 30 15.15 -4.73 6.99
N ALA A 31 14.78 -3.76 7.82
CA ALA A 31 13.94 -4.00 8.98
C ALA A 31 12.47 -4.31 8.59
N LEU A 32 12.06 -3.88 7.40
CA LEU A 32 10.73 -4.11 6.86
C LEU A 32 10.73 -3.95 5.33
N VAL A 33 9.95 -4.79 4.66
CA VAL A 33 9.56 -4.59 3.26
C VAL A 33 8.08 -4.19 3.23
N ALA A 34 7.78 -2.99 2.78
CA ALA A 34 6.42 -2.50 2.57
C ALA A 34 5.99 -2.73 1.11
N ILE A 35 4.83 -3.37 0.90
CA ILE A 35 4.29 -3.62 -0.44
C ILE A 35 2.96 -2.88 -0.58
N SER A 36 2.93 -1.86 -1.42
CA SER A 36 1.77 -0.98 -1.58
C SER A 36 0.75 -1.46 -2.61
N GLY A 37 0.49 -2.78 -2.65
CA GLY A 37 -0.62 -3.37 -3.39
C GLY A 37 -0.30 -3.82 -4.81
N ASP A 38 -1.35 -4.31 -5.48
CA ASP A 38 -1.31 -4.94 -6.78
C ASP A 38 -0.30 -6.11 -6.83
N PHE A 39 -0.47 -7.03 -5.87
CA PHE A 39 0.27 -8.31 -5.83
C PHE A 39 -0.04 -9.15 -7.06
N THR A 40 -1.27 -9.11 -7.52
CA THR A 40 -1.78 -9.95 -8.60
C THR A 40 -2.26 -9.11 -9.78
N GLN A 41 -2.29 -9.71 -10.97
CA GLN A 41 -2.87 -9.06 -12.15
C GLN A 41 -4.41 -9.15 -12.17
N ARG A 42 -5.01 -10.22 -11.66
CA ARG A 42 -6.46 -10.50 -11.76
C ARG A 42 -7.06 -11.19 -10.55
N ALA A 43 -6.45 -11.10 -9.41
CA ALA A 43 -6.92 -11.71 -8.15
C ALA A 43 -7.25 -13.22 -8.27
N ARG A 44 -6.52 -13.98 -9.09
CA ARG A 44 -6.68 -15.44 -9.19
C ARG A 44 -5.91 -16.12 -8.08
N ASP A 45 -6.42 -17.24 -7.58
CA ASP A 45 -5.78 -18.00 -6.49
C ASP A 45 -4.32 -18.38 -6.84
N SER A 46 -4.04 -18.82 -8.08
CA SER A 46 -2.67 -19.14 -8.52
C SER A 46 -1.73 -17.93 -8.50
N GLN A 47 -2.24 -16.74 -8.87
CA GLN A 47 -1.43 -15.51 -8.84
C GLN A 47 -1.13 -15.06 -7.42
N PHE A 48 -2.07 -15.24 -6.50
CA PHE A 48 -1.83 -15.01 -5.07
C PHE A 48 -0.86 -16.03 -4.49
N GLU A 49 -0.94 -17.29 -4.91
CA GLU A 49 0.00 -18.34 -4.50
C GLU A 49 1.44 -18.01 -4.96
N ASP A 50 1.61 -17.58 -6.21
CA ASP A 50 2.90 -17.14 -6.75
C ASP A 50 3.44 -15.93 -5.97
N ALA A 51 2.57 -14.94 -5.68
CA ALA A 51 2.92 -13.79 -4.86
C ALA A 51 3.33 -14.20 -3.43
N HIS A 52 2.59 -15.11 -2.82
CA HIS A 52 2.89 -15.66 -1.50
C HIS A 52 4.26 -16.36 -1.48
N ASN A 53 4.53 -17.20 -2.48
CA ASN A 53 5.79 -17.89 -2.61
C ASN A 53 6.96 -16.91 -2.72
N PHE A 54 6.83 -15.86 -3.52
CA PHE A 54 7.83 -14.80 -3.62
C PHE A 54 8.04 -14.07 -2.29
N ILE A 55 6.97 -13.65 -1.63
CA ILE A 55 7.04 -12.94 -0.34
C ILE A 55 7.70 -13.81 0.73
N SER A 56 7.40 -15.13 0.75
CA SER A 56 7.95 -16.07 1.72
C SER A 56 9.47 -16.27 1.59
N MET A 57 10.07 -15.88 0.47
CA MET A 57 11.53 -15.91 0.27
C MET A 57 12.22 -14.62 0.72
N ILE A 58 11.48 -13.61 1.16
CA ILE A 58 12.03 -12.37 1.73
C ILE A 58 12.44 -12.64 3.18
N ASN A 59 13.70 -12.36 3.54
CA ASN A 59 14.24 -12.61 4.88
C ASN A 59 13.83 -11.59 5.94
N ALA A 60 13.00 -10.62 5.60
CA ALA A 60 12.52 -9.56 6.49
C ALA A 60 11.00 -9.63 6.68
N PRO A 61 10.44 -9.06 7.74
CA PRO A 61 9.00 -8.84 7.85
C PRO A 61 8.43 -8.13 6.62
N VAL A 62 7.25 -8.55 6.15
CA VAL A 62 6.56 -7.92 5.02
C VAL A 62 5.23 -7.33 5.49
N LEU A 63 5.01 -6.06 5.19
CA LEU A 63 3.74 -5.38 5.38
C LEU A 63 3.13 -5.06 4.02
N GLY A 64 2.01 -5.68 3.70
CA GLY A 64 1.29 -5.46 2.46
C GLY A 64 -0.05 -4.78 2.66
N VAL A 65 -0.49 -3.99 1.69
CA VAL A 65 -1.88 -3.51 1.58
C VAL A 65 -2.45 -3.95 0.23
N PRO A 66 -3.76 -4.21 0.10
CA PRO A 66 -4.31 -4.62 -1.18
C PRO A 66 -4.33 -3.47 -2.20
N GLY A 67 -4.11 -3.81 -3.47
CA GLY A 67 -4.33 -2.94 -4.61
C GLY A 67 -5.64 -3.26 -5.36
N ASN A 68 -5.98 -2.47 -6.37
CA ASN A 68 -7.24 -2.65 -7.11
C ASN A 68 -7.25 -3.93 -7.98
N HIS A 69 -6.09 -4.44 -8.38
CA HIS A 69 -5.95 -5.72 -9.07
C HIS A 69 -6.03 -6.93 -8.15
N ASP A 70 -5.98 -6.75 -6.83
CA ASP A 70 -6.13 -7.82 -5.84
C ASP A 70 -7.60 -8.12 -5.49
N VAL A 71 -8.53 -7.44 -6.18
CA VAL A 71 -9.98 -7.70 -6.10
C VAL A 71 -10.47 -8.18 -7.46
N LEU A 72 -11.23 -9.29 -7.46
CA LEU A 72 -11.78 -9.89 -8.68
C LEU A 72 -12.57 -8.88 -9.52
N LEU A 73 -12.16 -8.68 -10.77
CA LEU A 73 -12.81 -7.75 -11.71
C LEU A 73 -13.91 -8.43 -12.53
N ASP A 74 -13.71 -9.69 -12.88
CA ASP A 74 -14.55 -10.49 -13.80
C ASP A 74 -15.65 -11.30 -13.13
N ARG A 75 -15.75 -11.26 -11.80
CA ARG A 75 -16.72 -12.03 -11.00
C ARG A 75 -17.47 -11.10 -10.04
N PRO A 76 -18.52 -10.38 -10.52
CA PRO A 76 -19.20 -9.35 -9.73
C PRO A 76 -19.73 -9.85 -8.39
N PHE A 77 -20.38 -11.02 -8.33
CA PHE A 77 -20.85 -11.59 -7.06
C PHE A 77 -19.72 -11.78 -6.04
N LYS A 78 -18.59 -12.39 -6.45
CA LYS A 78 -17.45 -12.58 -5.55
C LYS A 78 -16.80 -11.25 -5.16
N ARG A 79 -16.75 -10.27 -6.08
CA ARG A 79 -16.27 -8.93 -5.81
C ARG A 79 -17.08 -8.23 -4.73
N PHE A 80 -18.42 -8.38 -4.76
CA PHE A 80 -19.28 -7.72 -3.78
C PHE A 80 -19.28 -8.42 -2.41
N PHE A 81 -19.36 -9.74 -2.38
CA PHE A 81 -19.56 -10.49 -1.13
C PHE A 81 -18.26 -10.95 -0.48
N LEU A 82 -17.24 -11.26 -1.26
CA LEU A 82 -15.95 -11.80 -0.81
C LEU A 82 -14.74 -11.08 -1.45
N PRO A 83 -14.72 -9.73 -1.48
CA PRO A 83 -13.72 -8.98 -2.26
C PRO A 83 -12.27 -9.29 -1.86
N TRP A 84 -12.03 -9.57 -0.60
CA TRP A 84 -10.70 -9.75 -0.02
C TRP A 84 -10.31 -11.20 0.22
N ARG A 85 -11.11 -12.18 -0.29
CA ARG A 85 -10.88 -13.60 0.03
C ARG A 85 -9.50 -14.08 -0.36
N GLY A 86 -9.07 -13.82 -1.60
CA GLY A 86 -7.74 -14.21 -2.09
C GLY A 86 -6.63 -13.53 -1.30
N TYR A 87 -6.70 -12.22 -1.17
CA TYR A 87 -5.74 -11.44 -0.41
C TYR A 87 -5.62 -11.94 1.04
N LYS A 88 -6.73 -12.10 1.74
CA LYS A 88 -6.76 -12.57 3.13
C LYS A 88 -6.24 -13.99 3.31
N LYS A 89 -6.44 -14.85 2.33
CA LYS A 89 -5.96 -16.24 2.36
C LYS A 89 -4.45 -16.32 2.18
N TRP A 90 -3.90 -15.52 1.26
CA TRP A 90 -2.56 -15.73 0.75
C TRP A 90 -1.54 -14.66 1.21
N ILE A 91 -1.99 -13.43 1.41
CA ILE A 91 -1.09 -12.31 1.72
C ILE A 91 -1.19 -11.92 3.19
N ASN A 92 -2.33 -11.38 3.63
CA ASN A 92 -2.53 -10.98 5.01
C ASN A 92 -4.03 -10.99 5.37
N PRO A 93 -4.44 -11.65 6.46
CA PRO A 93 -5.82 -11.59 6.93
C PRO A 93 -6.27 -10.18 7.35
N ASP A 94 -5.33 -9.32 7.75
CA ASP A 94 -5.58 -7.91 8.07
C ASP A 94 -5.42 -7.05 6.81
N LEU A 95 -6.35 -6.11 6.61
CA LEU A 95 -6.33 -5.14 5.51
C LEU A 95 -5.71 -3.81 5.90
N THR A 96 -5.38 -3.64 7.19
CA THR A 96 -4.77 -2.45 7.77
C THR A 96 -3.62 -2.83 8.70
N PRO A 97 -2.65 -3.62 8.20
CA PRO A 97 -1.57 -4.14 9.02
C PRO A 97 -0.68 -3.01 9.56
N GLN A 98 -0.08 -3.27 10.71
CA GLN A 98 0.86 -2.36 11.34
C GLN A 98 2.16 -3.07 11.63
N PHE A 99 3.25 -2.33 11.57
CA PHE A 99 4.58 -2.75 11.99
C PHE A 99 5.20 -1.64 12.83
N GLU A 100 5.82 -2.00 13.94
CA GLU A 100 6.50 -1.06 14.80
C GLU A 100 7.83 -1.65 15.30
N ASN A 101 8.87 -0.82 15.32
CA ASN A 101 10.14 -1.09 15.97
C ASN A 101 10.65 0.19 16.68
N ASP A 102 11.90 0.19 17.13
CA ASP A 102 12.47 1.32 17.87
C ASP A 102 12.54 2.61 17.06
N THR A 103 12.60 2.53 15.72
CA THR A 103 12.86 3.69 14.85
C THR A 103 11.67 4.15 14.02
N MET A 104 10.66 3.30 13.82
CA MET A 104 9.52 3.62 12.96
C MET A 104 8.25 2.87 13.35
N ILE A 105 7.12 3.50 13.04
CA ILE A 105 5.82 2.87 12.90
C ILE A 105 5.37 2.95 11.44
N VAL A 106 4.92 1.82 10.90
CA VAL A 106 4.41 1.72 9.53
C VAL A 106 2.97 1.24 9.59
N VAL A 107 2.06 2.03 9.03
CA VAL A 107 0.62 1.77 9.06
C VAL A 107 0.12 1.54 7.64
N GLY A 108 -0.37 0.33 7.38
CA GLY A 108 -1.02 -0.01 6.13
C GLY A 108 -2.49 0.42 6.13
N VAL A 109 -2.95 1.00 5.03
CA VAL A 109 -4.35 1.39 4.86
C VAL A 109 -4.89 0.91 3.53
N ASN A 110 -5.94 0.11 3.58
CA ASN A 110 -6.64 -0.32 2.37
C ASN A 110 -7.39 0.87 1.74
N SER A 111 -6.95 1.30 0.58
CA SER A 111 -7.59 2.36 -0.22
C SER A 111 -8.48 1.82 -1.34
N VAL A 112 -8.61 0.50 -1.49
CA VAL A 112 -9.41 -0.07 -2.58
C VAL A 112 -10.89 0.03 -2.26
N ASP A 113 -11.66 0.48 -3.24
CA ASP A 113 -13.12 0.46 -3.22
C ASP A 113 -13.63 -0.70 -4.08
N ARG A 114 -14.33 -1.65 -3.46
CA ARG A 114 -14.93 -2.78 -4.17
C ARG A 114 -15.98 -2.39 -5.21
N PHE A 115 -16.55 -1.18 -5.09
CA PHE A 115 -17.55 -0.64 -5.99
C PHE A 115 -16.95 0.12 -7.18
N SER A 116 -15.64 0.40 -7.15
CA SER A 116 -14.91 1.06 -8.22
C SER A 116 -13.85 0.16 -8.83
N TRP A 117 -13.56 0.31 -10.13
CA TRP A 117 -12.57 -0.52 -10.83
C TRP A 117 -11.13 -0.05 -10.61
N GLN A 118 -10.92 1.26 -10.58
CA GLN A 118 -9.59 1.85 -10.51
C GLN A 118 -9.50 3.00 -9.50
N THR A 119 -10.63 3.56 -9.11
CA THR A 119 -10.65 4.68 -8.18
C THR A 119 -10.65 4.16 -6.75
N GLY A 120 -9.65 4.53 -6.00
CA GLY A 120 -9.59 4.24 -4.57
C GLY A 120 -10.50 5.13 -3.75
N ARG A 121 -10.62 4.79 -2.47
CA ARG A 121 -11.35 5.60 -1.48
C ARG A 121 -10.74 5.41 -0.10
N LEU A 122 -10.46 6.49 0.58
CA LEU A 122 -10.16 6.47 2.01
C LEU A 122 -11.37 6.93 2.81
N SER A 123 -11.97 6.02 3.55
CA SER A 123 -13.08 6.38 4.44
C SER A 123 -12.56 7.14 5.68
N PRO A 124 -13.39 8.01 6.28
CA PRO A 124 -13.02 8.70 7.53
C PRO A 124 -12.56 7.76 8.63
N ALA A 125 -13.15 6.57 8.72
CA ALA A 125 -12.77 5.56 9.70
C ALA A 125 -11.35 5.02 9.48
N ARG A 126 -10.94 4.80 8.21
CA ARG A 126 -9.59 4.35 7.86
C ARG A 126 -8.55 5.43 8.14
N ILE A 127 -8.88 6.70 7.84
CA ILE A 127 -8.01 7.84 8.16
C ILE A 127 -7.86 7.95 9.68
N LYS A 128 -8.95 7.88 10.43
CA LYS A 128 -8.94 7.92 11.90
C LYS A 128 -8.08 6.80 12.48
N HIS A 129 -8.22 5.56 11.97
CA HIS A 129 -7.40 4.42 12.41
C HIS A 129 -5.89 4.69 12.21
N ALA A 130 -5.49 5.16 11.03
CA ALA A 130 -4.10 5.50 10.75
C ALA A 130 -3.61 6.63 11.67
N CYS A 131 -4.41 7.67 11.83
CA CYS A 131 -4.09 8.79 12.72
C CYS A 131 -3.91 8.35 14.17
N THR A 132 -4.81 7.52 14.70
CA THR A 132 -4.68 6.99 16.06
C THR A 132 -3.37 6.23 16.24
N ALA A 133 -3.07 5.27 15.36
CA ALA A 133 -1.84 4.51 15.42
C ALA A 133 -0.57 5.39 15.38
N MET A 134 -0.57 6.40 14.49
CA MET A 134 0.56 7.32 14.36
C MET A 134 0.71 8.26 15.56
N SER A 135 -0.41 8.74 16.13
CA SER A 135 -0.39 9.64 17.30
C SER A 135 0.00 8.92 18.58
N ASP A 136 -0.38 7.66 18.71
CA ASP A 136 -0.07 6.83 19.89
C ASP A 136 1.40 6.35 19.86
N ALA A 137 2.07 6.43 18.70
CA ALA A 137 3.45 6.03 18.60
C ALA A 137 4.39 6.96 19.39
N PRO A 138 5.40 6.42 20.09
CA PRO A 138 6.38 7.20 20.83
C PRO A 138 7.03 8.30 19.99
N HIS A 139 7.41 9.40 20.67
CA HIS A 139 8.16 10.48 20.03
C HIS A 139 9.50 9.97 19.45
N GLY A 140 9.90 10.54 18.31
CA GLY A 140 11.18 10.22 17.65
C GLY A 140 11.08 9.08 16.63
N LYS A 141 9.98 8.31 16.58
CA LYS A 141 9.78 7.31 15.52
C LYS A 141 9.31 7.97 14.22
N ALA A 142 9.85 7.49 13.10
CA ALA A 142 9.32 7.83 11.78
C ALA A 142 7.92 7.21 11.62
N ARG A 143 6.95 8.01 11.15
CA ARG A 143 5.56 7.62 10.92
C ARG A 143 5.32 7.46 9.43
N VAL A 144 5.17 6.21 9.00
CA VAL A 144 5.05 5.84 7.59
C VAL A 144 3.65 5.31 7.30
N LEU A 145 2.99 5.88 6.30
CA LEU A 145 1.75 5.36 5.74
C LEU A 145 2.03 4.52 4.50
N VAL A 146 1.40 3.37 4.38
CA VAL A 146 1.41 2.55 3.15
C VAL A 146 -0.02 2.46 2.61
N VAL A 147 -0.20 2.91 1.39
CA VAL A 147 -1.51 2.96 0.73
C VAL A 147 -1.33 2.66 -0.76
N HIS A 148 -2.29 1.95 -1.41
CA HIS A 148 -2.10 1.65 -2.84
C HIS A 148 -2.33 2.87 -3.73
N HIS A 149 -3.47 3.56 -3.57
CA HIS A 149 -3.79 4.72 -4.41
C HIS A 149 -3.11 5.97 -3.86
N PRO A 150 -2.33 6.70 -4.68
CA PRO A 150 -1.68 7.93 -4.28
C PRO A 150 -2.69 9.00 -3.85
N LEU A 151 -2.34 9.78 -2.83
CA LEU A 151 -3.11 10.93 -2.38
C LEU A 151 -2.79 12.19 -3.18
N GLU A 152 -1.62 12.22 -3.80
CA GLU A 152 -1.17 13.27 -4.68
C GLU A 152 -0.58 12.65 -5.96
N HIS A 153 -0.71 13.34 -7.08
CA HIS A 153 -0.19 12.88 -8.35
C HIS A 153 0.91 13.80 -8.87
N PRO A 154 1.96 13.25 -9.50
CA PRO A 154 2.95 14.05 -10.20
C PRO A 154 2.29 14.97 -11.23
N ALA A 155 2.89 16.15 -11.44
CA ALA A 155 2.45 17.08 -12.48
C ALA A 155 2.40 16.38 -13.85
N GLY A 156 1.32 16.63 -14.61
CA GLY A 156 1.11 16.00 -15.92
C GLY A 156 0.45 14.62 -15.87
N THR A 157 0.16 14.06 -14.71
CA THR A 157 -0.61 12.81 -14.60
C THR A 157 -2.04 13.01 -15.08
N LYS A 158 -2.50 12.19 -16.03
CA LYS A 158 -3.86 12.28 -16.57
C LYS A 158 -4.93 11.72 -15.62
N LYS A 159 -4.56 10.80 -14.73
CA LYS A 159 -5.47 10.25 -13.71
C LYS A 159 -5.70 11.28 -12.62
N LYS A 160 -6.94 11.33 -12.09
CA LYS A 160 -7.26 12.17 -10.92
C LYS A 160 -6.94 11.41 -9.62
N PRO A 161 -6.50 12.10 -8.56
CA PRO A 161 -6.41 11.51 -7.24
C PRO A 161 -7.75 10.93 -6.77
N ILE A 162 -7.71 10.09 -5.75
CA ILE A 162 -8.93 9.55 -5.15
C ILE A 162 -9.80 10.68 -4.56
N PRO A 163 -11.13 10.51 -4.54
CA PRO A 163 -12.00 11.50 -3.93
C PRO A 163 -11.62 11.80 -2.47
N GLY A 164 -11.50 13.08 -2.14
CA GLY A 164 -11.11 13.52 -0.80
C GLY A 164 -9.62 13.34 -0.46
N ALA A 165 -8.77 13.16 -1.46
CA ALA A 165 -7.33 12.94 -1.26
C ALA A 165 -6.66 14.09 -0.49
N GLU A 166 -6.96 15.34 -0.86
CA GLU A 166 -6.40 16.53 -0.22
C GLU A 166 -6.74 16.59 1.28
N GLN A 167 -8.01 16.42 1.62
CA GLN A 167 -8.46 16.40 3.02
C GLN A 167 -7.90 15.19 3.79
N ALA A 168 -7.73 14.05 3.12
CA ALA A 168 -7.09 12.88 3.73
C ALA A 168 -5.61 13.15 4.02
N LEU A 169 -4.90 13.76 3.06
CA LEU A 169 -3.50 14.14 3.20
C LEU A 169 -3.29 15.12 4.35
N GLU A 170 -4.08 16.21 4.39
CA GLU A 170 -4.02 17.20 5.49
C GLU A 170 -4.18 16.54 6.86
N LYS A 171 -5.18 15.66 7.01
CA LYS A 171 -5.40 14.95 8.27
C LYS A 171 -4.24 14.03 8.64
N LEU A 172 -3.71 13.26 7.69
CA LEU A 172 -2.60 12.33 7.93
C LEU A 172 -1.32 13.09 8.31
N LEU A 173 -1.03 14.19 7.65
CA LEU A 173 0.09 15.06 8.01
C LEU A 173 -0.11 15.70 9.39
N GLY A 174 -1.33 16.14 9.70
CA GLY A 174 -1.70 16.64 11.03
C GLY A 174 -1.55 15.61 12.15
N CYS A 175 -1.65 14.31 11.84
CA CYS A 175 -1.38 13.20 12.76
C CYS A 175 0.10 12.79 12.80
N GLY A 176 0.98 13.52 12.11
CA GLY A 176 2.43 13.34 12.14
C GLY A 176 2.98 12.36 11.11
N ALA A 177 2.26 12.02 10.05
CA ALA A 177 2.82 11.22 8.95
C ALA A 177 4.06 11.91 8.35
N ASN A 178 5.19 11.20 8.33
CA ASN A 178 6.46 11.72 7.79
C ASN A 178 6.69 11.23 6.35
N LEU A 179 6.16 10.05 6.01
CA LEU A 179 6.34 9.42 4.71
C LEU A 179 5.05 8.71 4.29
N ILE A 180 4.68 8.85 3.02
CA ILE A 180 3.56 8.13 2.42
C ILE A 180 4.10 7.33 1.23
N LEU A 181 3.95 6.01 1.28
CA LEU A 181 4.34 5.07 0.23
C LEU A 181 3.11 4.63 -0.54
N SER A 182 3.14 4.77 -1.86
CA SER A 182 2.02 4.39 -2.72
C SER A 182 2.48 3.78 -4.04
N GLY A 183 1.58 3.05 -4.72
CA GLY A 183 1.77 2.45 -6.02
C GLY A 183 0.83 3.00 -7.09
N HIS A 184 0.22 2.08 -7.90
CA HIS A 184 -0.88 2.36 -8.85
C HIS A 184 -0.51 3.13 -10.12
N LEU A 185 0.42 4.06 -10.08
CA LEU A 185 0.76 4.86 -11.26
C LEU A 185 1.81 4.20 -12.15
N HIS A 186 2.47 3.15 -11.68
CA HIS A 186 3.58 2.45 -12.35
C HIS A 186 4.73 3.39 -12.74
N THR A 187 4.90 4.46 -12.00
CA THR A 187 5.97 5.45 -12.18
C THR A 187 6.65 5.73 -10.87
N TRP A 188 7.97 5.79 -10.88
CA TRP A 188 8.69 6.23 -9.71
C TRP A 188 8.58 7.75 -9.57
N HIS A 189 8.17 8.21 -8.41
CA HIS A 189 8.13 9.63 -8.07
C HIS A 189 8.41 9.82 -6.58
N ALA A 190 9.20 10.81 -6.25
CA ALA A 190 9.38 11.30 -4.89
C ALA A 190 9.13 12.81 -4.86
N GLY A 191 8.39 13.26 -3.88
CA GLY A 191 8.05 14.67 -3.72
C GLY A 191 7.86 15.03 -2.25
N ASN A 192 7.89 16.31 -1.94
CA ASN A 192 7.59 16.83 -0.61
C ASN A 192 6.12 17.26 -0.57
N PHE A 193 5.42 16.83 0.48
CA PHE A 193 4.09 17.34 0.77
C PHE A 193 4.20 18.72 1.42
N THR A 194 3.63 19.73 0.79
CA THR A 194 3.46 21.06 1.38
C THR A 194 2.00 21.23 1.81
N VAL A 195 1.77 21.35 3.11
CA VAL A 195 0.48 21.83 3.61
C VAL A 195 0.38 23.29 3.21
N LYS A 196 -0.58 23.65 2.36
CA LYS A 196 -0.94 25.05 2.17
C LYS A 196 -1.48 25.53 3.50
N SER A 197 -0.68 26.29 4.25
CA SER A 197 -1.21 27.07 5.37
C SER A 197 -2.23 28.03 4.77
N ASN A 198 -3.52 27.78 5.01
CA ASN A 198 -4.52 28.80 4.79
C ASN A 198 -4.15 29.93 5.73
N GLY A 199 -3.48 30.96 5.19
CA GLY A 199 -3.21 32.18 5.91
C GLY A 199 -4.56 32.76 6.37
N THR A 200 -4.72 32.85 7.68
CA THR A 200 -5.72 33.70 8.33
C THR A 200 -5.39 35.14 8.07
#